data_4ed081e52c29a6fda7cb8a0de00b7e41
#
_entry.id   4ed081e52c29a6fda7cb8a0de00b7e41
#
_cell.length_a   1.000
_cell.length_b   1.000
_cell.length_c   1.000
_cell.angle_alpha   90.00
_cell.angle_beta   90.00
_cell.angle_gamma   90.00
#
_symmetry.space_group_name_H-M   'P 1'
#
loop_
_entity.id
_entity.type
_entity.pdbx_description
1 polymer ?
#
loop_
_entity_poly.entity_id
_entity_poly.type
_entity_poly.pdbx_seq_one_letter_code
_entity_poly.pdbx_strand_id
1 'polypeptide(L)'
;MSIDFGTDIYEEPIVAKTFLSEDAQEGSLRPKTLSEYIGQEKAKGNLAVFIAAAKKRGESLDHVLLHGPPGLGKTTLAGIIAQEMGVNIRITSGPAIEKAGDLAALLTNLSEGDILFVDEIHRLNRSVEEILYPAMEDYAIDIIVGKGPSANSIRLDLPHFTLIGATTRAGQLSAPLRDRFGVTLRLELYTPQELSKIVTRSASILNVDIDPTGALEIARRSRGTPRIANRMLRRVRDFADVRADGVITKKVADEALRALEIDDLGLDPIDHRMMHAIIENYGGGPVGIETLAATIGEEAVTLLDVYEPYLMQLGFLQRTPRGRCVTRKAYEHLGLSAPKSMDEVPEQLSL
;
A
#
# COMPACT_ATOMS: atom_id res chain seq x y z
N MET A 1 12.26 -34.18 -32.86
CA MET A 1 12.33 -33.66 -31.47
C MET A 1 12.15 -32.17 -31.56
N SER A 2 10.89 -31.72 -31.57
CA SER A 2 10.48 -30.33 -31.70
C SER A 2 10.41 -29.74 -30.29
N ILE A 3 11.21 -28.71 -30.04
CA ILE A 3 11.18 -27.92 -28.80
C ILE A 3 10.09 -26.90 -29.01
N ASP A 4 9.05 -27.03 -28.23
CA ASP A 4 7.91 -26.11 -28.16
C ASP A 4 8.34 -24.89 -27.31
N PHE A 5 8.52 -23.73 -27.95
CA PHE A 5 8.73 -22.44 -27.28
C PHE A 5 7.38 -21.70 -27.21
N GLY A 6 6.52 -22.18 -26.34
CA GLY A 6 5.21 -21.58 -26.11
C GLY A 6 4.92 -21.37 -24.65
N THR A 7 5.55 -20.39 -24.03
CA THR A 7 5.01 -19.74 -22.83
C THR A 7 5.26 -18.24 -22.97
N ASP A 8 4.18 -17.54 -23.30
CA ASP A 8 4.09 -16.09 -23.12
C ASP A 8 4.44 -15.78 -21.66
N ILE A 9 5.65 -15.28 -21.45
CA ILE A 9 6.04 -14.70 -20.17
C ILE A 9 5.30 -13.38 -20.10
N TYR A 10 4.09 -13.38 -19.57
CA TYR A 10 3.43 -12.16 -19.12
C TYR A 10 4.29 -11.61 -17.98
N GLU A 11 5.14 -10.65 -18.28
CA GLU A 11 5.81 -9.86 -17.23
C GLU A 11 4.73 -9.15 -16.42
N GLU A 12 4.57 -9.55 -15.15
CA GLU A 12 3.62 -8.89 -14.27
C GLU A 12 4.04 -7.42 -14.05
N PRO A 13 3.08 -6.48 -14.09
CA PRO A 13 3.37 -5.05 -13.96
C PRO A 13 4.11 -4.74 -12.66
N ILE A 14 5.14 -3.91 -12.71
CA ILE A 14 5.91 -3.47 -11.53
C ILE A 14 5.02 -2.82 -10.46
N VAL A 15 3.90 -2.25 -10.87
CA VAL A 15 2.93 -1.54 -10.01
C VAL A 15 1.77 -2.42 -9.55
N ALA A 16 1.78 -3.73 -9.84
CA ALA A 16 0.69 -4.63 -9.46
C ALA A 16 0.38 -4.60 -7.94
N LYS A 17 -0.90 -4.73 -7.60
CA LYS A 17 -1.40 -4.80 -6.22
C LYS A 17 -1.26 -6.21 -5.62
N THR A 18 -1.27 -7.23 -6.46
CA THR A 18 -1.18 -8.63 -6.05
C THR A 18 0.16 -8.96 -5.42
N PHE A 19 0.13 -9.89 -4.45
CA PHE A 19 1.34 -10.40 -3.81
C PHE A 19 2.11 -11.27 -4.82
N LEU A 20 3.27 -10.81 -5.24
CA LEU A 20 4.18 -11.57 -6.09
C LEU A 20 5.11 -12.43 -5.24
N SER A 21 5.63 -13.53 -5.82
CA SER A 21 6.64 -14.37 -5.15
C SER A 21 7.88 -13.57 -4.71
N GLU A 22 8.18 -12.48 -5.39
CA GLU A 22 9.25 -11.53 -5.06
C GLU A 22 8.95 -10.74 -3.78
N ASP A 23 7.68 -10.48 -3.46
CA ASP A 23 7.29 -9.79 -2.23
C ASP A 23 7.59 -10.63 -0.97
N ALA A 24 7.69 -11.96 -1.12
CA ALA A 24 8.14 -12.85 -0.03
C ALA A 24 9.61 -12.57 0.37
N GLN A 25 10.44 -12.13 -0.59
CA GLN A 25 11.84 -11.76 -0.34
C GLN A 25 11.98 -10.33 0.21
N GLU A 26 10.92 -9.51 0.20
CA GLU A 26 10.94 -8.18 0.82
C GLU A 26 11.16 -8.24 2.35
N GLY A 27 10.89 -9.37 2.99
CA GLY A 27 11.11 -9.55 4.41
C GLY A 27 12.54 -9.20 4.86
N SER A 28 13.55 -9.49 4.02
CA SER A 28 14.95 -9.17 4.31
C SER A 28 15.28 -7.68 4.22
N LEU A 29 14.52 -6.92 3.42
CA LEU A 29 14.73 -5.48 3.22
C LEU A 29 13.98 -4.62 4.23
N ARG A 30 13.05 -5.21 5.01
CA ARG A 30 12.24 -4.45 5.97
C ARG A 30 13.10 -3.99 7.16
N PRO A 31 12.98 -2.72 7.56
CA PRO A 31 13.58 -2.25 8.81
C PRO A 31 12.93 -2.96 10.00
N LYS A 32 13.73 -3.21 11.04
CA LYS A 32 13.29 -3.92 12.25
C LYS A 32 13.02 -2.98 13.42
N THR A 33 13.60 -1.79 13.43
CA THR A 33 13.49 -0.81 14.52
C THR A 33 13.00 0.54 14.00
N LEU A 34 12.48 1.39 14.89
CA LEU A 34 12.09 2.76 14.55
C LEU A 34 13.28 3.60 14.05
N SER A 35 14.49 3.33 14.53
CA SER A 35 15.70 4.03 14.09
C SER A 35 16.10 3.70 12.66
N GLU A 36 15.81 2.48 12.20
CA GLU A 36 16.06 2.06 10.81
C GLU A 36 14.95 2.53 9.86
N TYR A 37 13.77 2.88 10.40
CA TYR A 37 12.61 3.27 9.60
C TYR A 37 12.78 4.69 9.08
N ILE A 38 13.04 4.82 7.79
CA ILE A 38 13.29 6.10 7.10
C ILE A 38 11.97 6.78 6.79
N GLY A 39 11.90 8.10 6.99
CA GLY A 39 10.73 8.91 6.69
C GLY A 39 9.62 8.79 7.74
N GLN A 40 8.44 9.33 7.42
CA GLN A 40 7.26 9.34 8.30
C GLN A 40 7.53 9.96 9.69
N GLU A 41 8.35 10.99 9.75
CA GLU A 41 8.94 11.52 11.00
C GLU A 41 7.86 11.87 12.05
N LYS A 42 6.72 12.43 11.63
CA LYS A 42 5.62 12.77 12.54
C LYS A 42 4.98 11.52 13.15
N ALA A 43 4.66 10.52 12.32
CA ALA A 43 4.07 9.26 12.77
C ALA A 43 5.03 8.49 13.68
N LYS A 44 6.30 8.43 13.27
CA LYS A 44 7.40 7.78 14.01
C LYS A 44 7.64 8.44 15.36
N GLY A 45 7.68 9.78 15.41
CA GLY A 45 7.88 10.53 16.65
C GLY A 45 6.75 10.30 17.66
N ASN A 46 5.50 10.35 17.23
CA ASN A 46 4.36 10.07 18.10
C ASN A 46 4.41 8.63 18.60
N LEU A 47 4.67 7.67 17.71
CA LEU A 47 4.70 6.26 18.05
C LEU A 47 5.81 5.93 19.06
N ALA A 48 6.99 6.55 18.94
CA ALA A 48 8.07 6.39 19.89
C ALA A 48 7.65 6.82 21.32
N VAL A 49 6.90 7.92 21.42
CA VAL A 49 6.36 8.39 22.71
C VAL A 49 5.35 7.39 23.30
N PHE A 50 4.41 6.92 22.47
CA PHE A 50 3.37 5.98 22.94
C PHE A 50 3.98 4.63 23.38
N ILE A 51 4.91 4.09 22.63
CA ILE A 51 5.64 2.86 22.99
C ILE A 51 6.42 3.06 24.29
N ALA A 52 7.17 4.16 24.42
CA ALA A 52 7.94 4.44 25.64
C ALA A 52 7.04 4.58 26.88
N ALA A 53 5.87 5.22 26.71
CA ALA A 53 4.90 5.39 27.79
C ALA A 53 4.27 4.06 28.21
N ALA A 54 3.82 3.23 27.26
CA ALA A 54 3.25 1.91 27.52
C ALA A 54 4.26 1.02 28.24
N LYS A 55 5.50 0.95 27.76
CA LYS A 55 6.60 0.19 28.41
C LYS A 55 6.88 0.66 29.82
N LYS A 56 6.89 1.99 30.05
CA LYS A 56 7.11 2.55 31.41
C LYS A 56 6.02 2.15 32.38
N ARG A 57 4.77 2.02 31.93
CA ARG A 57 3.62 1.61 32.76
C ARG A 57 3.49 0.09 32.89
N GLY A 58 4.18 -0.69 32.04
CA GLY A 58 4.02 -2.15 31.94
C GLY A 58 2.67 -2.56 31.33
N GLU A 59 2.13 -1.74 30.42
CA GLU A 59 0.83 -1.91 29.78
C GLU A 59 0.98 -2.25 28.30
N SER A 60 -0.05 -2.87 27.72
CA SER A 60 -0.18 -3.01 26.27
C SER A 60 -0.29 -1.63 25.60
N LEU A 61 0.14 -1.51 24.37
CA LEU A 61 -0.07 -0.31 23.59
C LEU A 61 -1.56 -0.15 23.27
N ASP A 62 -2.07 1.07 23.23
CA ASP A 62 -3.41 1.35 22.69
C ASP A 62 -3.58 0.80 21.28
N HIS A 63 -4.81 0.48 20.88
CA HIS A 63 -5.12 0.03 19.53
C HIS A 63 -4.73 1.09 18.50
N VAL A 64 -4.06 0.66 17.43
CA VAL A 64 -3.46 1.54 16.40
C VAL A 64 -4.12 1.34 15.05
N LEU A 65 -4.56 2.42 14.41
CA LEU A 65 -5.00 2.43 13.03
C LEU A 65 -3.93 3.06 12.11
N LEU A 66 -3.40 2.26 11.20
CA LEU A 66 -2.47 2.71 10.17
C LEU A 66 -3.22 2.89 8.85
N HIS A 67 -3.26 4.11 8.30
CA HIS A 67 -3.95 4.36 7.05
C HIS A 67 -3.11 5.16 6.05
N GLY A 68 -3.39 4.98 4.77
CA GLY A 68 -2.69 5.65 3.67
C GLY A 68 -2.54 4.76 2.44
N PRO A 69 -2.01 5.29 1.33
CA PRO A 69 -1.81 4.55 0.08
C PRO A 69 -1.12 3.19 0.25
N PRO A 70 -1.27 2.25 -0.69
CA PRO A 70 -0.59 0.97 -0.64
C PRO A 70 0.94 1.15 -0.78
N GLY A 71 1.71 0.18 -0.25
CA GLY A 71 3.17 0.16 -0.42
C GLY A 71 3.98 1.11 0.47
N LEU A 72 3.35 1.81 1.43
CA LEU A 72 4.01 2.76 2.34
C LEU A 72 4.64 2.13 3.60
N GLY A 73 4.50 0.81 3.78
CA GLY A 73 5.12 0.11 4.91
C GLY A 73 4.24 -0.02 6.15
N LYS A 74 2.89 -0.03 6.03
CA LYS A 74 1.96 -0.26 7.15
C LYS A 74 2.28 -1.55 7.90
N THR A 75 2.41 -2.66 7.19
CA THR A 75 2.77 -3.97 7.76
C THR A 75 4.17 -3.97 8.39
N THR A 76 5.13 -3.25 7.78
CA THR A 76 6.47 -3.08 8.33
C THR A 76 6.43 -2.34 9.66
N LEU A 77 5.65 -1.25 9.73
CA LEU A 77 5.51 -0.46 10.95
C LEU A 77 4.86 -1.27 12.07
N ALA A 78 3.86 -2.11 11.76
CA ALA A 78 3.27 -3.02 12.74
C ALA A 78 4.30 -4.02 13.29
N GLY A 79 5.16 -4.57 12.43
CA GLY A 79 6.27 -5.45 12.87
C GLY A 79 7.30 -4.72 13.76
N ILE A 80 7.60 -3.45 13.43
CA ILE A 80 8.48 -2.61 14.26
C ILE A 80 7.85 -2.36 15.63
N ILE A 81 6.54 -2.04 15.70
CA ILE A 81 5.84 -1.86 16.98
C ILE A 81 5.97 -3.11 17.86
N ALA A 82 5.77 -4.30 17.29
CA ALA A 82 5.91 -5.56 18.02
C ALA A 82 7.35 -5.76 18.54
N GLN A 83 8.32 -5.52 17.69
CA GLN A 83 9.74 -5.59 18.05
C GLN A 83 10.12 -4.61 19.16
N GLU A 84 9.69 -3.35 19.04
CA GLU A 84 9.93 -2.32 20.05
C GLU A 84 9.21 -2.61 21.38
N MET A 85 8.00 -3.14 21.34
CA MET A 85 7.26 -3.57 22.54
C MET A 85 7.85 -4.86 23.16
N GLY A 86 8.55 -5.68 22.38
CA GLY A 86 9.09 -6.97 22.82
C GLY A 86 8.03 -8.07 22.91
N VAL A 87 7.01 -8.03 22.08
CA VAL A 87 5.84 -8.95 22.07
C VAL A 87 5.71 -9.64 20.72
N ASN A 88 4.90 -10.72 20.67
CA ASN A 88 4.63 -11.41 19.41
C ASN A 88 3.61 -10.65 18.57
N ILE A 89 3.67 -10.88 17.27
CA ILE A 89 2.69 -10.35 16.32
C ILE A 89 2.04 -11.48 15.54
N ARG A 90 0.71 -11.49 15.49
CA ARG A 90 -0.06 -12.33 14.57
C ARG A 90 -0.56 -11.47 13.42
N ILE A 91 -0.30 -11.93 12.20
CA ILE A 91 -0.63 -11.19 10.98
C ILE A 91 -1.76 -11.91 10.27
N THR A 92 -2.81 -11.17 9.96
CA THR A 92 -3.95 -11.61 9.15
C THR A 92 -4.43 -10.48 8.25
N SER A 93 -5.49 -10.72 7.48
CA SER A 93 -6.12 -9.70 6.64
C SER A 93 -7.64 -9.73 6.81
N GLY A 94 -8.32 -8.60 6.54
CA GLY A 94 -9.78 -8.53 6.57
C GLY A 94 -10.44 -9.63 5.74
N PRO A 95 -10.04 -9.83 4.46
CA PRO A 95 -10.59 -10.92 3.63
C PRO A 95 -10.36 -12.34 4.16
N ALA A 96 -9.30 -12.56 4.96
CA ALA A 96 -9.01 -13.89 5.53
C ALA A 96 -9.87 -14.22 6.75
N ILE A 97 -10.58 -13.24 7.32
CA ILE A 97 -11.50 -13.41 8.45
C ILE A 97 -12.94 -13.42 7.89
N GLU A 98 -13.41 -14.60 7.50
CA GLU A 98 -14.73 -14.73 6.87
C GLU A 98 -15.87 -14.75 7.89
N LYS A 99 -15.62 -15.32 9.07
CA LYS A 99 -16.64 -15.58 10.09
C LYS A 99 -16.19 -15.08 11.46
N ALA A 100 -17.17 -14.81 12.30
CA ALA A 100 -17.00 -14.47 13.70
C ALA A 100 -16.11 -15.49 14.47
N GLY A 101 -16.26 -16.78 14.17
CA GLY A 101 -15.44 -17.85 14.78
C GLY A 101 -13.97 -17.80 14.39
N ASP A 102 -13.62 -17.33 13.20
CA ASP A 102 -12.23 -17.19 12.76
C ASP A 102 -11.53 -16.12 13.59
N LEU A 103 -12.20 -14.98 13.81
CA LEU A 103 -11.68 -13.91 14.67
C LEU A 103 -11.58 -14.36 16.13
N ALA A 104 -12.61 -15.04 16.65
CA ALA A 104 -12.59 -15.57 18.01
C ALA A 104 -11.39 -16.53 18.23
N ALA A 105 -11.13 -17.42 17.26
CA ALA A 105 -9.98 -18.32 17.31
C ALA A 105 -8.63 -17.57 17.28
N LEU A 106 -8.52 -16.49 16.53
CA LEU A 106 -7.32 -15.65 16.52
C LEU A 106 -7.12 -14.96 17.88
N LEU A 107 -8.18 -14.36 18.45
CA LEU A 107 -8.11 -13.60 19.71
C LEU A 107 -7.83 -14.49 20.92
N THR A 108 -8.46 -15.64 21.02
CA THR A 108 -8.26 -16.60 22.14
C THR A 108 -6.88 -17.26 22.15
N ASN A 109 -6.15 -17.19 21.03
CA ASN A 109 -4.79 -17.70 20.91
C ASN A 109 -3.70 -16.63 21.12
N LEU A 110 -4.06 -15.40 21.51
CA LEU A 110 -3.10 -14.36 21.88
C LEU A 110 -2.63 -14.57 23.33
N SER A 111 -1.42 -14.10 23.60
CA SER A 111 -0.86 -13.97 24.95
C SER A 111 -0.95 -12.52 25.41
N GLU A 112 -0.70 -12.28 26.70
CA GLU A 112 -0.69 -10.94 27.28
C GLU A 112 0.30 -10.03 26.54
N GLY A 113 -0.17 -8.88 26.10
CA GLY A 113 0.61 -7.88 25.34
C GLY A 113 0.78 -8.15 23.86
N ASP A 114 0.39 -9.32 23.34
CA ASP A 114 0.54 -9.67 21.92
C ASP A 114 -0.16 -8.67 21.00
N ILE A 115 0.30 -8.61 19.77
CA ILE A 115 -0.27 -7.76 18.72
C ILE A 115 -1.03 -8.62 17.70
N LEU A 116 -2.28 -8.25 17.44
CA LEU A 116 -3.04 -8.74 16.27
C LEU A 116 -2.98 -7.66 15.18
N PHE A 117 -2.33 -7.96 14.05
CA PHE A 117 -2.31 -7.09 12.87
C PHE A 117 -3.33 -7.58 11.85
N VAL A 118 -4.24 -6.69 11.45
CA VAL A 118 -5.27 -6.96 10.43
C VAL A 118 -5.05 -6.00 9.26
N ASP A 119 -4.53 -6.54 8.14
CA ASP A 119 -4.40 -5.74 6.91
C ASP A 119 -5.75 -5.63 6.20
N GLU A 120 -5.95 -4.53 5.46
CA GLU A 120 -7.21 -4.22 4.76
C GLU A 120 -8.45 -4.38 5.69
N ILE A 121 -8.34 -3.90 6.92
CA ILE A 121 -9.35 -4.05 7.98
C ILE A 121 -10.74 -3.53 7.56
N HIS A 122 -10.82 -2.58 6.62
CA HIS A 122 -12.08 -2.08 6.05
C HIS A 122 -12.87 -3.14 5.26
N ARG A 123 -12.26 -4.31 5.00
CA ARG A 123 -12.91 -5.43 4.31
C ARG A 123 -13.49 -6.47 5.25
N LEU A 124 -13.43 -6.24 6.55
CA LEU A 124 -14.16 -7.06 7.53
C LEU A 124 -15.66 -6.96 7.26
N ASN A 125 -16.35 -8.09 7.38
CA ASN A 125 -17.81 -8.06 7.34
C ASN A 125 -18.36 -7.58 8.69
N ARG A 126 -19.61 -7.11 8.69
CA ARG A 126 -20.24 -6.51 9.87
C ARG A 126 -20.32 -7.45 11.07
N SER A 127 -20.57 -8.74 10.84
CA SER A 127 -20.67 -9.73 11.94
C SER A 127 -19.33 -9.97 12.63
N VAL A 128 -18.22 -9.80 11.91
CA VAL A 128 -16.87 -9.87 12.49
C VAL A 128 -16.55 -8.58 13.25
N GLU A 129 -16.92 -7.40 12.68
CA GLU A 129 -16.74 -6.13 13.40
C GLU A 129 -17.48 -6.11 14.75
N GLU A 130 -18.70 -6.64 14.81
CA GLU A 130 -19.52 -6.69 16.03
C GLU A 130 -18.86 -7.49 17.17
N ILE A 131 -18.05 -8.50 16.85
CA ILE A 131 -17.24 -9.22 17.86
C ILE A 131 -15.97 -8.43 18.23
N LEU A 132 -15.43 -7.67 17.29
CA LEU A 132 -14.22 -6.91 17.53
C LEU A 132 -14.45 -5.76 18.52
N TYR A 133 -15.65 -5.19 18.57
CA TYR A 133 -15.97 -4.09 19.48
C TYR A 133 -15.75 -4.43 20.96
N PRO A 134 -16.41 -5.45 21.55
CA PRO A 134 -16.17 -5.82 22.94
C PRO A 134 -14.75 -6.37 23.15
N ALA A 135 -14.16 -7.01 22.15
CA ALA A 135 -12.77 -7.47 22.24
C ALA A 135 -11.79 -6.29 22.43
N MET A 136 -12.03 -5.15 21.78
CA MET A 136 -11.19 -3.96 21.90
C MET A 136 -11.45 -3.14 23.17
N GLU A 137 -12.70 -3.08 23.64
CA GLU A 137 -13.08 -2.24 24.79
C GLU A 137 -12.94 -2.98 26.12
N ASP A 138 -13.49 -4.20 26.17
CA ASP A 138 -13.63 -4.98 27.39
C ASP A 138 -12.62 -6.14 27.51
N TYR A 139 -11.82 -6.38 26.46
CA TYR A 139 -10.99 -7.59 26.33
C TYR A 139 -11.80 -8.87 26.58
N ALA A 140 -12.97 -8.95 25.97
CA ALA A 140 -13.86 -10.11 26.08
C ALA A 140 -14.64 -10.31 24.77
N ILE A 141 -15.06 -11.54 24.51
CA ILE A 141 -15.94 -11.87 23.39
C ILE A 141 -17.13 -12.70 23.89
N ASP A 142 -18.29 -12.45 23.28
CA ASP A 142 -19.50 -13.23 23.54
C ASP A 142 -19.69 -14.27 22.46
N ILE A 143 -19.67 -15.55 22.82
CA ILE A 143 -19.87 -16.68 21.91
C ILE A 143 -21.26 -17.27 22.13
N ILE A 144 -22.06 -17.33 21.10
CA ILE A 144 -23.36 -17.97 21.12
C ILE A 144 -23.19 -19.48 20.87
N VAL A 145 -23.52 -20.29 21.89
CA VAL A 145 -23.47 -21.74 21.83
C VAL A 145 -24.90 -22.30 21.78
N GLY A 146 -25.18 -23.08 20.74
CA GLY A 146 -26.51 -23.65 20.51
C GLY A 146 -27.26 -22.95 19.38
N LYS A 147 -28.49 -23.36 19.11
CA LYS A 147 -29.38 -22.81 18.08
C LYS A 147 -30.78 -22.56 18.66
N GLY A 148 -31.44 -21.51 18.17
CA GLY A 148 -32.80 -21.16 18.52
C GLY A 148 -32.95 -20.57 19.94
N PRO A 149 -34.14 -20.62 20.55
CA PRO A 149 -34.46 -19.96 21.83
C PRO A 149 -33.65 -20.47 23.04
N SER A 150 -33.00 -21.63 22.92
CA SER A 150 -32.14 -22.23 23.97
C SER A 150 -30.64 -21.95 23.76
N ALA A 151 -30.28 -21.07 22.84
CA ALA A 151 -28.91 -20.66 22.67
C ALA A 151 -28.44 -19.84 23.88
N ASN A 152 -27.28 -20.21 24.44
CA ASN A 152 -26.65 -19.51 25.56
C ASN A 152 -25.48 -18.68 25.06
N SER A 153 -25.35 -17.43 25.54
CA SER A 153 -24.14 -16.63 25.33
C SER A 153 -23.12 -16.97 26.42
N ILE A 154 -21.90 -17.29 26.03
CA ILE A 154 -20.76 -17.51 26.90
C ILE A 154 -19.80 -16.36 26.67
N ARG A 155 -19.52 -15.59 27.73
CA ARG A 155 -18.48 -14.55 27.70
C ARG A 155 -17.13 -15.19 27.99
N LEU A 156 -16.18 -14.96 27.09
CA LEU A 156 -14.79 -15.38 27.23
C LEU A 156 -13.91 -14.14 27.42
N ASP A 157 -13.17 -14.11 28.52
CA ASP A 157 -12.16 -13.08 28.74
C ASP A 157 -10.94 -13.33 27.84
N LEU A 158 -10.38 -12.27 27.32
CA LEU A 158 -9.18 -12.24 26.47
C LEU A 158 -8.00 -11.64 27.23
N PRO A 159 -6.76 -12.05 26.93
CA PRO A 159 -5.60 -11.31 27.42
C PRO A 159 -5.61 -9.89 26.86
N HIS A 160 -5.00 -8.93 27.58
CA HIS A 160 -4.80 -7.59 27.01
C HIS A 160 -3.90 -7.68 25.79
N PHE A 161 -4.38 -7.19 24.67
CA PHE A 161 -3.68 -7.22 23.39
C PHE A 161 -3.78 -5.86 22.69
N THR A 162 -2.92 -5.64 21.72
CA THR A 162 -3.01 -4.48 20.83
C THR A 162 -3.52 -4.89 19.46
N LEU A 163 -4.64 -4.31 19.02
CA LEU A 163 -5.06 -4.41 17.63
C LEU A 163 -4.35 -3.35 16.81
N ILE A 164 -3.67 -3.74 15.74
CA ILE A 164 -3.17 -2.84 14.72
C ILE A 164 -3.97 -3.08 13.43
N GLY A 165 -4.86 -2.16 13.11
CA GLY A 165 -5.60 -2.17 11.85
C GLY A 165 -4.83 -1.41 10.77
N ALA A 166 -4.75 -1.97 9.56
CA ALA A 166 -4.22 -1.27 8.40
C ALA A 166 -5.27 -1.14 7.30
N THR A 167 -5.33 0.03 6.66
CA THR A 167 -6.28 0.26 5.57
C THR A 167 -5.74 1.25 4.54
N THR A 168 -6.08 1.02 3.27
CA THR A 168 -5.91 1.98 2.19
C THR A 168 -7.10 2.93 2.07
N ARG A 169 -8.25 2.58 2.65
CA ARG A 169 -9.54 3.26 2.49
C ARG A 169 -10.17 3.59 3.85
N ALA A 170 -9.55 4.50 4.61
CA ALA A 170 -10.00 4.87 5.96
C ALA A 170 -11.47 5.34 6.02
N GLY A 171 -11.97 5.95 4.94
CA GLY A 171 -13.37 6.37 4.83
C GLY A 171 -14.39 5.23 4.69
N GLN A 172 -13.94 4.00 4.42
CA GLN A 172 -14.81 2.82 4.38
C GLN A 172 -14.91 2.07 5.71
N LEU A 173 -14.08 2.44 6.71
CA LEU A 173 -14.24 1.92 8.06
C LEU A 173 -15.54 2.42 8.66
N SER A 174 -16.25 1.54 9.37
CA SER A 174 -17.40 1.95 10.17
C SER A 174 -16.97 2.93 11.27
N ALA A 175 -17.80 3.93 11.56
CA ALA A 175 -17.49 4.90 12.61
C ALA A 175 -17.27 4.21 13.98
N PRO A 176 -18.09 3.21 14.40
CA PRO A 176 -17.88 2.50 15.66
C PRO A 176 -16.51 1.80 15.75
N LEU A 177 -16.02 1.20 14.65
CA LEU A 177 -14.71 0.55 14.66
C LEU A 177 -13.59 1.59 14.71
N ARG A 178 -13.70 2.65 13.91
CA ARG A 178 -12.67 3.69 13.85
C ARG A 178 -12.49 4.40 15.20
N ASP A 179 -13.58 4.69 15.91
CA ASP A 179 -13.56 5.43 17.16
C ASP A 179 -12.94 4.65 18.33
N ARG A 180 -12.76 3.33 18.18
CA ARG A 180 -12.09 2.45 19.13
C ARG A 180 -10.57 2.41 19.01
N PHE A 181 -10.02 3.01 17.96
CA PHE A 181 -8.57 3.14 17.84
C PHE A 181 -8.10 4.38 18.62
N GLY A 182 -7.34 4.17 19.70
CA GLY A 182 -6.76 5.24 20.50
C GLY A 182 -5.67 6.02 19.75
N VAL A 183 -5.00 5.34 18.80
CA VAL A 183 -3.94 5.94 17.99
C VAL A 183 -4.26 5.79 16.50
N THR A 184 -4.37 6.91 15.79
CA THR A 184 -4.55 6.90 14.32
C THR A 184 -3.35 7.58 13.66
N LEU A 185 -2.66 6.85 12.77
CA LEU A 185 -1.48 7.32 12.06
C LEU A 185 -1.72 7.27 10.55
N ARG A 186 -1.63 8.44 9.92
CA ARG A 186 -1.65 8.57 8.47
C ARG A 186 -0.22 8.45 7.94
N LEU A 187 0.01 7.49 7.04
CA LEU A 187 1.25 7.39 6.30
C LEU A 187 1.12 8.18 4.99
N GLU A 188 2.14 8.96 4.71
CA GLU A 188 2.21 9.83 3.53
C GLU A 188 3.18 9.27 2.50
N LEU A 189 3.05 9.72 1.25
CA LEU A 189 4.00 9.36 0.22
C LEU A 189 5.39 9.91 0.58
N TYR A 190 6.40 9.13 0.28
CA TYR A 190 7.80 9.48 0.53
C TYR A 190 8.31 10.48 -0.51
N THR A 191 9.17 11.36 -0.08
CA THR A 191 9.93 12.23 -0.99
C THR A 191 10.98 11.41 -1.75
N PRO A 192 11.42 11.87 -2.94
CA PRO A 192 12.51 11.23 -3.67
C PRO A 192 13.80 11.08 -2.83
N GLN A 193 14.08 12.04 -1.94
CA GLN A 193 15.24 12.02 -1.05
C GLN A 193 15.14 10.91 0.01
N GLU A 194 13.97 10.71 0.61
CA GLU A 194 13.72 9.62 1.54
C GLU A 194 13.78 8.26 0.85
N LEU A 195 13.16 8.14 -0.34
CA LEU A 195 13.22 6.92 -1.13
C LEU A 195 14.65 6.60 -1.60
N SER A 196 15.44 7.60 -1.96
CA SER A 196 16.85 7.39 -2.32
C SER A 196 17.64 6.76 -1.17
N LYS A 197 17.39 7.19 0.08
CA LYS A 197 18.00 6.56 1.27
C LYS A 197 17.53 5.10 1.45
N ILE A 198 16.23 4.83 1.20
CA ILE A 198 15.66 3.47 1.26
C ILE A 198 16.29 2.60 0.19
N VAL A 199 16.42 3.09 -1.06
CA VAL A 199 17.06 2.38 -2.16
C VAL A 199 18.52 2.06 -1.84
N THR A 200 19.28 3.03 -1.35
CA THR A 200 20.69 2.84 -0.97
C THR A 200 20.84 1.79 0.15
N ARG A 201 19.99 1.84 1.18
CA ARG A 201 19.96 0.83 2.24
C ARG A 201 19.62 -0.55 1.67
N SER A 202 18.60 -0.64 0.82
CA SER A 202 18.18 -1.90 0.20
C SER A 202 19.27 -2.47 -0.72
N ALA A 203 19.96 -1.63 -1.49
CA ALA A 203 21.08 -2.03 -2.33
C ALA A 203 22.23 -2.63 -1.48
N SER A 204 22.57 -2.00 -0.36
CA SER A 204 23.57 -2.53 0.58
C SER A 204 23.19 -3.92 1.12
N ILE A 205 21.92 -4.15 1.47
CA ILE A 205 21.43 -5.46 1.96
C ILE A 205 21.48 -6.52 0.84
N LEU A 206 21.23 -6.10 -0.41
CA LEU A 206 21.27 -6.97 -1.58
C LEU A 206 22.67 -7.17 -2.14
N ASN A 207 23.71 -6.54 -1.54
CA ASN A 207 25.09 -6.51 -2.04
C ASN A 207 25.19 -5.99 -3.49
N VAL A 208 24.49 -4.89 -3.77
CA VAL A 208 24.48 -4.22 -5.08
C VAL A 208 25.16 -2.88 -4.94
N ASP A 209 26.13 -2.62 -5.81
CA ASP A 209 26.80 -1.32 -5.86
C ASP A 209 25.90 -0.31 -6.59
N ILE A 210 25.63 0.81 -5.92
CA ILE A 210 24.80 1.89 -6.45
C ILE A 210 25.39 3.26 -6.08
N ASP A 211 25.45 4.16 -7.05
CA ASP A 211 25.82 5.53 -6.77
C ASP A 211 24.62 6.39 -6.31
N PRO A 212 24.86 7.54 -5.63
CA PRO A 212 23.77 8.39 -5.15
C PRO A 212 22.84 8.90 -6.26
N THR A 213 23.36 9.06 -7.49
CA THR A 213 22.55 9.55 -8.62
C THR A 213 21.68 8.45 -9.21
N GLY A 214 22.15 7.20 -9.22
CA GLY A 214 21.36 6.02 -9.60
C GLY A 214 20.24 5.74 -8.59
N ALA A 215 20.58 5.82 -7.29
CA ALA A 215 19.56 5.69 -6.24
C ALA A 215 18.46 6.77 -6.33
N LEU A 216 18.83 8.01 -6.62
CA LEU A 216 17.88 9.11 -6.79
C LEU A 216 17.02 8.92 -8.05
N GLU A 217 17.58 8.39 -9.14
CA GLU A 217 16.84 8.13 -10.38
C GLU A 217 15.76 7.07 -10.17
N ILE A 218 16.08 5.96 -9.50
CA ILE A 218 15.10 4.95 -9.11
C ILE A 218 14.03 5.57 -8.19
N ALA A 219 14.46 6.35 -7.19
CA ALA A 219 13.56 6.98 -6.22
C ALA A 219 12.53 7.92 -6.87
N ARG A 220 12.95 8.73 -7.84
CA ARG A 220 12.06 9.67 -8.55
C ARG A 220 10.92 8.97 -9.28
N ARG A 221 11.19 7.80 -9.89
CA ARG A 221 10.20 7.04 -10.66
C ARG A 221 9.38 6.08 -9.80
N SER A 222 9.63 6.03 -8.47
CA SER A 222 8.98 5.08 -7.55
C SER A 222 7.64 5.54 -6.98
N ARG A 223 7.03 6.58 -7.55
CA ARG A 223 5.67 7.05 -7.17
C ARG A 223 5.50 7.31 -5.66
N GLY A 224 6.55 7.70 -4.95
CA GLY A 224 6.50 7.95 -3.52
C GLY A 224 6.34 6.69 -2.65
N THR A 225 6.55 5.48 -3.17
CA THR A 225 6.33 4.24 -2.42
C THR A 225 7.57 3.34 -2.30
N PRO A 226 7.96 2.93 -1.08
CA PRO A 226 9.09 2.02 -0.86
C PRO A 226 8.98 0.68 -1.58
N ARG A 227 7.77 0.11 -1.67
CA ARG A 227 7.54 -1.17 -2.38
C ARG A 227 7.95 -1.06 -3.85
N ILE A 228 7.49 -0.01 -4.56
CA ILE A 228 7.85 0.21 -5.96
C ILE A 228 9.35 0.47 -6.09
N ALA A 229 9.95 1.28 -5.20
CA ALA A 229 11.37 1.56 -5.19
C ALA A 229 12.23 0.28 -5.07
N ASN A 230 11.88 -0.62 -4.16
CA ASN A 230 12.58 -1.89 -4.00
C ASN A 230 12.39 -2.83 -5.19
N ARG A 231 11.21 -2.85 -5.81
CA ARG A 231 10.96 -3.64 -7.03
C ARG A 231 11.78 -3.11 -8.21
N MET A 232 11.78 -1.78 -8.41
CA MET A 232 12.62 -1.14 -9.44
C MET A 232 14.10 -1.40 -9.20
N LEU A 233 14.58 -1.29 -7.95
CA LEU A 233 15.98 -1.57 -7.61
C LEU A 233 16.39 -2.99 -8.06
N ARG A 234 15.57 -4.00 -7.79
CA ARG A 234 15.87 -5.38 -8.22
C ARG A 234 15.95 -5.53 -9.73
N ARG A 235 15.02 -4.92 -10.47
CA ARG A 235 15.02 -4.96 -11.92
C ARG A 235 16.22 -4.22 -12.51
N VAL A 236 16.52 -3.04 -11.98
CA VAL A 236 17.70 -2.26 -12.42
C VAL A 236 19.00 -3.00 -12.10
N ARG A 237 19.08 -3.71 -10.96
CA ARG A 237 20.19 -4.59 -10.64
C ARG A 237 20.42 -5.64 -11.73
N ASP A 238 19.35 -6.35 -12.14
CA ASP A 238 19.45 -7.38 -13.17
C ASP A 238 20.01 -6.82 -14.50
N PHE A 239 19.66 -5.57 -14.83
CA PHE A 239 20.26 -4.85 -15.98
C PHE A 239 21.73 -4.47 -15.73
N ALA A 240 22.08 -4.00 -14.52
CA ALA A 240 23.44 -3.66 -14.18
C ALA A 240 24.38 -4.87 -14.26
N ASP A 241 23.93 -6.03 -13.77
CA ASP A 241 24.68 -7.27 -13.78
C ASP A 241 24.95 -7.80 -15.20
N VAL A 242 24.00 -7.61 -16.14
CA VAL A 242 24.07 -8.17 -17.49
C VAL A 242 24.61 -7.20 -18.54
N ARG A 243 24.32 -5.89 -18.40
CA ARG A 243 24.59 -4.88 -19.45
C ARG A 243 25.58 -3.80 -19.01
N ALA A 244 26.03 -3.82 -17.75
CA ALA A 244 26.99 -2.90 -17.18
C ALA A 244 28.00 -3.62 -16.27
N ASP A 245 28.82 -2.88 -15.55
CA ASP A 245 29.87 -3.43 -14.67
C ASP A 245 29.37 -3.80 -13.26
N GLY A 246 28.08 -4.10 -13.11
CA GLY A 246 27.45 -4.42 -11.83
C GLY A 246 27.14 -3.19 -10.95
N VAL A 247 27.48 -1.98 -11.39
CA VAL A 247 27.23 -0.73 -10.65
C VAL A 247 26.02 0.01 -11.20
N ILE A 248 25.07 0.34 -10.34
CA ILE A 248 23.88 1.12 -10.72
C ILE A 248 24.23 2.62 -10.68
N THR A 249 24.56 3.17 -11.84
CA THR A 249 24.71 4.61 -12.05
C THR A 249 23.39 5.20 -12.52
N LYS A 250 23.28 6.54 -12.57
CA LYS A 250 22.11 7.21 -13.16
C LYS A 250 21.81 6.72 -14.57
N LYS A 251 22.85 6.56 -15.41
CA LYS A 251 22.71 6.09 -16.78
C LYS A 251 22.13 4.69 -16.86
N VAL A 252 22.68 3.77 -16.07
CA VAL A 252 22.20 2.37 -16.00
C VAL A 252 20.74 2.32 -15.52
N ALA A 253 20.41 3.09 -14.48
CA ALA A 253 19.04 3.18 -13.97
C ALA A 253 18.06 3.71 -15.00
N ASP A 254 18.42 4.79 -15.71
CA ASP A 254 17.57 5.37 -16.76
C ASP A 254 17.37 4.41 -17.94
N GLU A 255 18.45 3.79 -18.45
CA GLU A 255 18.37 2.81 -19.53
C GLU A 255 17.53 1.59 -19.15
N ALA A 256 17.70 1.07 -17.93
CA ALA A 256 16.92 -0.07 -17.43
C ALA A 256 15.43 0.27 -17.28
N LEU A 257 15.11 1.42 -16.68
CA LEU A 257 13.72 1.83 -16.44
C LEU A 257 13.00 2.14 -17.77
N ARG A 258 13.69 2.74 -18.75
CA ARG A 258 13.14 2.92 -20.09
C ARG A 258 12.91 1.59 -20.83
N ALA A 259 13.82 0.63 -20.67
CA ALA A 259 13.65 -0.71 -21.25
C ALA A 259 12.46 -1.47 -20.61
N LEU A 260 12.08 -1.10 -19.38
CA LEU A 260 10.89 -1.58 -18.68
C LEU A 260 9.64 -0.69 -18.96
N GLU A 261 9.74 0.22 -19.94
CA GLU A 261 8.68 1.15 -20.35
C GLU A 261 8.18 2.04 -19.19
N ILE A 262 9.07 2.37 -18.23
CA ILE A 262 8.80 3.29 -17.13
C ILE A 262 9.38 4.67 -17.50
N ASP A 263 8.52 5.66 -17.62
CA ASP A 263 8.90 7.01 -18.01
C ASP A 263 9.56 7.82 -16.87
N ASP A 264 9.93 9.07 -17.17
CA ASP A 264 10.63 9.95 -16.22
C ASP A 264 9.80 10.34 -14.97
N LEU A 265 8.47 10.17 -15.02
CA LEU A 265 7.57 10.35 -13.90
C LEU A 265 7.19 9.04 -13.21
N GLY A 266 7.70 7.91 -13.70
CA GLY A 266 7.37 6.58 -13.16
C GLY A 266 6.04 6.03 -13.66
N LEU A 267 5.50 6.54 -14.76
CA LEU A 267 4.34 5.96 -15.41
C LEU A 267 4.72 4.70 -16.16
N ASP A 268 3.89 3.68 -16.06
CA ASP A 268 4.04 2.40 -16.73
C ASP A 268 3.11 2.29 -17.96
N PRO A 269 3.18 1.20 -18.74
CA PRO A 269 2.34 1.01 -19.93
C PRO A 269 0.84 1.10 -19.65
N ILE A 270 0.38 0.72 -18.45
CA ILE A 270 -1.04 0.77 -18.10
C ILE A 270 -1.50 2.21 -17.87
N ASP A 271 -0.69 3.06 -17.22
CA ASP A 271 -0.98 4.49 -17.08
C ASP A 271 -1.12 5.14 -18.45
N HIS A 272 -0.16 4.88 -19.35
CA HIS A 272 -0.19 5.41 -20.70
C HIS A 272 -1.42 4.92 -21.47
N ARG A 273 -1.72 3.61 -21.45
CA ARG A 273 -2.94 3.06 -22.08
C ARG A 273 -4.21 3.68 -21.50
N MET A 274 -4.25 3.91 -20.19
CA MET A 274 -5.40 4.53 -19.53
C MET A 274 -5.63 5.95 -20.03
N MET A 275 -4.60 6.78 -20.10
CA MET A 275 -4.69 8.15 -20.61
C MET A 275 -5.01 8.19 -22.12
N HIS A 276 -4.33 7.37 -22.93
CA HIS A 276 -4.60 7.26 -24.37
C HIS A 276 -6.03 6.81 -24.65
N ALA A 277 -6.53 5.79 -23.94
CA ALA A 277 -7.90 5.34 -24.11
C ALA A 277 -8.94 6.44 -23.83
N ILE A 278 -8.72 7.25 -22.77
CA ILE A 278 -9.60 8.38 -22.46
C ILE A 278 -9.55 9.43 -23.56
N ILE A 279 -8.36 9.72 -24.09
CA ILE A 279 -8.17 10.73 -25.14
C ILE A 279 -8.77 10.27 -26.46
N GLU A 280 -8.38 9.10 -26.95
CA GLU A 280 -8.67 8.61 -28.29
C GLU A 280 -10.11 8.11 -28.43
N ASN A 281 -10.59 7.34 -27.44
CA ASN A 281 -11.91 6.72 -27.51
C ASN A 281 -13.04 7.57 -26.94
N TYR A 282 -12.71 8.51 -26.03
CA TYR A 282 -13.71 9.29 -25.29
C TYR A 282 -13.46 10.81 -25.36
N GLY A 283 -12.59 11.27 -26.30
CA GLY A 283 -12.36 12.70 -26.54
C GLY A 283 -11.85 13.48 -25.34
N GLY A 284 -11.10 12.84 -24.44
CA GLY A 284 -10.60 13.41 -23.19
C GLY A 284 -11.52 13.17 -21.98
N GLY A 285 -12.65 12.52 -22.16
CA GLY A 285 -13.63 12.18 -21.12
C GLY A 285 -14.89 13.05 -21.16
N PRO A 286 -15.83 12.85 -20.21
CA PRO A 286 -15.79 11.94 -19.07
C PRO A 286 -16.11 10.47 -19.42
N VAL A 287 -15.43 9.51 -18.79
CA VAL A 287 -15.67 8.07 -18.94
C VAL A 287 -15.76 7.37 -17.58
N GLY A 288 -16.70 6.39 -17.46
CA GLY A 288 -16.85 5.56 -16.27
C GLY A 288 -15.69 4.58 -16.10
N ILE A 289 -15.36 4.21 -14.85
CA ILE A 289 -14.22 3.32 -14.59
C ILE A 289 -14.41 1.92 -15.18
N GLU A 290 -15.63 1.36 -15.10
CA GLU A 290 -15.96 0.04 -15.66
C GLU A 290 -15.78 0.02 -17.19
N THR A 291 -16.21 1.09 -17.84
CA THR A 291 -16.05 1.24 -19.30
C THR A 291 -14.58 1.35 -19.68
N LEU A 292 -13.83 2.16 -18.92
CA LEU A 292 -12.39 2.32 -19.15
C LEU A 292 -11.64 1.00 -18.93
N ALA A 293 -11.95 0.29 -17.84
CA ALA A 293 -11.38 -1.00 -17.51
C ALA A 293 -11.61 -2.03 -18.64
N ALA A 294 -12.85 -2.12 -19.13
CA ALA A 294 -13.16 -2.99 -20.27
C ALA A 294 -12.42 -2.57 -21.56
N THR A 295 -12.21 -1.27 -21.77
CA THR A 295 -11.51 -0.76 -22.96
C THR A 295 -10.04 -1.14 -22.98
N ILE A 296 -9.37 -1.11 -21.84
CA ILE A 296 -7.92 -1.39 -21.74
C ILE A 296 -7.58 -2.83 -21.32
N GLY A 297 -8.61 -3.64 -21.02
CA GLY A 297 -8.44 -5.04 -20.62
C GLY A 297 -7.91 -5.21 -19.19
N GLU A 298 -8.29 -4.32 -18.27
CA GLU A 298 -7.86 -4.35 -16.87
C GLU A 298 -9.07 -4.45 -15.92
N GLU A 299 -8.84 -4.83 -14.66
CA GLU A 299 -9.87 -4.81 -13.64
C GLU A 299 -10.15 -3.38 -13.14
N ALA A 300 -11.43 -3.00 -13.02
CA ALA A 300 -11.82 -1.68 -12.52
C ALA A 300 -11.25 -1.37 -11.13
N VAL A 301 -11.20 -2.37 -10.24
CA VAL A 301 -10.63 -2.23 -8.89
C VAL A 301 -9.13 -1.93 -8.96
N THR A 302 -8.41 -2.56 -9.87
CA THR A 302 -6.97 -2.31 -10.09
C THR A 302 -6.74 -0.88 -10.56
N LEU A 303 -7.54 -0.39 -11.52
CA LEU A 303 -7.44 1.00 -11.97
C LEU A 303 -7.72 1.99 -10.83
N LEU A 304 -8.75 1.74 -10.03
CA LEU A 304 -9.14 2.60 -8.90
C LEU A 304 -8.09 2.67 -7.78
N ASP A 305 -7.46 1.53 -7.47
CA ASP A 305 -6.61 1.42 -6.29
C ASP A 305 -5.14 1.69 -6.57
N VAL A 306 -4.70 1.44 -7.81
CA VAL A 306 -3.27 1.48 -8.18
C VAL A 306 -2.93 2.65 -9.09
N TYR A 307 -3.71 2.87 -10.15
CA TYR A 307 -3.35 3.80 -11.23
C TYR A 307 -3.99 5.18 -11.08
N GLU A 308 -5.32 5.23 -10.90
CA GLU A 308 -6.06 6.49 -10.76
C GLU A 308 -5.49 7.43 -9.70
N PRO A 309 -5.12 6.97 -8.48
CA PRO A 309 -4.63 7.85 -7.43
C PRO A 309 -3.34 8.59 -7.81
N TYR A 310 -2.42 7.91 -8.49
CA TYR A 310 -1.16 8.52 -8.91
C TYR A 310 -1.35 9.49 -10.07
N LEU A 311 -2.14 9.13 -11.07
CA LEU A 311 -2.49 10.04 -12.18
C LEU A 311 -3.22 11.30 -11.69
N MET A 312 -4.11 11.17 -10.70
CA MET A 312 -4.76 12.32 -10.06
C MET A 312 -3.75 13.18 -9.29
N GLN A 313 -2.82 12.58 -8.56
CA GLN A 313 -1.77 13.30 -7.83
C GLN A 313 -0.86 14.10 -8.77
N LEU A 314 -0.50 13.54 -9.91
CA LEU A 314 0.24 14.24 -10.96
C LEU A 314 -0.58 15.35 -11.62
N GLY A 315 -1.89 15.36 -11.40
CA GLY A 315 -2.83 16.27 -12.04
C GLY A 315 -3.09 15.92 -13.51
N PHE A 316 -2.89 14.66 -13.91
CA PHE A 316 -3.14 14.16 -15.26
C PHE A 316 -4.59 13.71 -15.46
N LEU A 317 -5.23 13.29 -14.36
CA LEU A 317 -6.60 12.83 -14.35
C LEU A 317 -7.43 13.63 -13.35
N GLN A 318 -8.67 13.94 -13.73
CA GLN A 318 -9.68 14.53 -12.85
C GLN A 318 -10.89 13.62 -12.75
N ARG A 319 -11.43 13.51 -11.52
CA ARG A 319 -12.65 12.78 -11.25
C ARG A 319 -13.84 13.73 -11.19
N THR A 320 -14.81 13.53 -12.05
CA THR A 320 -16.06 14.29 -12.09
C THR A 320 -17.24 13.39 -11.71
N PRO A 321 -18.43 13.95 -11.40
CA PRO A 321 -19.64 13.14 -11.17
C PRO A 321 -20.03 12.25 -12.36
N ARG A 322 -19.61 12.63 -13.59
CA ARG A 322 -19.88 11.88 -14.83
C ARG A 322 -18.82 10.84 -15.16
N GLY A 323 -17.64 10.90 -14.55
CA GLY A 323 -16.53 9.99 -14.84
C GLY A 323 -15.17 10.67 -14.78
N ARG A 324 -14.16 10.04 -15.39
CA ARG A 324 -12.77 10.48 -15.44
C ARG A 324 -12.52 11.30 -16.70
N CYS A 325 -11.79 12.40 -16.52
CA CYS A 325 -11.34 13.26 -17.61
C CYS A 325 -9.83 13.42 -17.54
N VAL A 326 -9.19 13.42 -18.69
CA VAL A 326 -7.77 13.75 -18.82
C VAL A 326 -7.60 15.27 -18.81
N THR A 327 -6.56 15.77 -18.16
CA THR A 327 -6.27 17.21 -18.07
C THR A 327 -5.34 17.66 -19.21
N ARG A 328 -5.23 18.97 -19.42
CA ARG A 328 -4.25 19.56 -20.35
C ARG A 328 -2.83 19.07 -20.07
N LYS A 329 -2.46 19.01 -18.79
CA LYS A 329 -1.12 18.57 -18.36
C LYS A 329 -0.77 17.15 -18.84
N ALA A 330 -1.77 16.26 -18.91
CA ALA A 330 -1.57 14.91 -19.45
C ALA A 330 -1.37 14.93 -20.97
N TYR A 331 -2.11 15.75 -21.71
CA TYR A 331 -1.87 15.94 -23.15
C TYR A 331 -0.44 16.43 -23.42
N GLU A 332 0.02 17.43 -22.66
CA GLU A 332 1.39 17.97 -22.77
C GLU A 332 2.44 16.89 -22.48
N HIS A 333 2.22 16.08 -21.45
CA HIS A 333 3.12 14.96 -21.10
C HIS A 333 3.19 13.90 -22.21
N LEU A 334 2.06 13.59 -22.82
CA LEU A 334 1.98 12.63 -23.94
C LEU A 334 2.43 13.23 -25.28
N GLY A 335 2.80 14.51 -25.33
CA GLY A 335 3.16 15.20 -26.57
C GLY A 335 1.99 15.43 -27.53
N LEU A 336 0.76 15.42 -27.00
CA LEU A 336 -0.48 15.60 -27.75
C LEU A 336 -1.03 17.02 -27.63
N SER A 337 -1.72 17.51 -28.67
CA SER A 337 -2.40 18.80 -28.59
C SER A 337 -3.70 18.70 -27.81
N ALA A 338 -3.85 19.50 -26.77
CA ALA A 338 -5.09 19.56 -26.01
C ALA A 338 -6.21 20.23 -26.86
N PRO A 339 -7.47 19.77 -26.77
CA PRO A 339 -8.61 20.42 -27.40
C PRO A 339 -8.80 21.85 -26.91
N LYS A 340 -9.15 22.79 -27.79
CA LYS A 340 -9.39 24.20 -27.44
C LYS A 340 -10.47 24.41 -26.38
N SER A 341 -11.44 23.51 -26.31
CA SER A 341 -12.49 23.51 -25.26
C SER A 341 -11.97 23.35 -23.82
N MET A 342 -10.72 22.94 -23.64
CA MET A 342 -10.09 22.87 -22.31
C MET A 342 -9.53 24.22 -21.84
N ASP A 343 -9.52 25.25 -22.69
CA ASP A 343 -9.10 26.63 -22.36
C ASP A 343 -10.21 27.42 -21.65
N GLU A 344 -11.47 26.95 -21.74
CA GLU A 344 -12.67 27.67 -21.28
C GLU A 344 -13.18 27.23 -19.90
N VAL A 345 -12.48 26.37 -19.17
CA VAL A 345 -12.90 25.98 -17.81
C VAL A 345 -12.41 27.05 -16.81
N PRO A 346 -13.30 27.84 -16.18
CA PRO A 346 -12.89 28.78 -15.16
C PRO A 346 -12.23 28.06 -13.98
N GLU A 347 -11.21 28.67 -13.43
CA GLU A 347 -10.46 28.27 -12.20
C GLU A 347 -11.33 28.34 -10.93
N GLN A 348 -12.60 27.97 -10.99
CA GLN A 348 -13.52 27.98 -9.85
C GLN A 348 -13.95 26.56 -9.53
N LEU A 349 -13.22 25.93 -8.59
CA LEU A 349 -13.69 24.98 -7.58
C LEU A 349 -12.51 24.49 -6.73
N SER A 350 -11.83 25.45 -6.10
CA SER A 350 -11.09 25.18 -4.87
C SER A 350 -11.98 25.58 -3.70
N LEU A 351 -12.69 24.62 -3.14
CA LEU A 351 -13.30 24.69 -1.80
C LEU A 351 -12.95 23.43 -1.05
#